data_66646ba308509f06491c78b49ab74674
#
_entry.id   66646ba308509f06491c78b49ab74674
#
_cell.length_a   1.000
_cell.length_b   1.000
_cell.length_c   1.000
_cell.angle_alpha   90.00
_cell.angle_beta   90.00
_cell.angle_gamma   90.00
#
_symmetry.space_group_name_H-M   'P 1'
#
loop_
_entity.id
_entity.type
_entity.pdbx_description
1 polymer ?
#
loop_
_entity_poly.entity_id
_entity_poly.type
_entity_poly.pdbx_seq_one_letter_code
_entity_poly.pdbx_strand_id
1 'polypeptide(L)'
;MRVLLTLALTAVVIGMIWLRFGTSPSLGLPPLDPAFLRLTPLEVATLPVATRFDMPMGSEHGAFTYNARPFRISRHLGDDLNGIGGGNSDLGDAVYAAGAGRVVYAGSPGPGWGKMILIAHRLPDSDEFGPVVQTMYAHLESIRVQAGQNVQRGHQIGMVGTAEGAYLAHLHFEVRLGPYVNPGQGYADTPLNRVAPEQFIRANRGAGADILNPPPEKD
;
A
#
# COMPACT_ATOMS: atom_id res chain seq x y z
N MET A 1 46.53 40.43 -6.02
CA MET A 1 46.51 39.75 -4.73
C MET A 1 45.13 39.73 -4.04
N ARG A 2 44.38 40.84 -4.01
CA ARG A 2 43.02 40.88 -3.35
C ARG A 2 41.95 40.01 -4.05
N VAL A 3 41.95 39.91 -5.40
CA VAL A 3 40.95 39.12 -6.16
C VAL A 3 41.10 37.60 -5.97
N LEU A 4 42.35 37.13 -5.88
CA LEU A 4 42.65 35.70 -5.64
C LEU A 4 42.24 35.25 -4.24
N LEU A 5 42.35 36.15 -3.24
CA LEU A 5 41.96 35.86 -1.87
C LEU A 5 40.43 35.75 -1.74
N THR A 6 39.68 36.58 -2.49
CA THR A 6 38.20 36.57 -2.48
C THR A 6 37.65 35.28 -3.12
N LEU A 7 38.25 34.83 -4.22
CA LEU A 7 37.85 33.58 -4.89
C LEU A 7 38.14 32.34 -4.05
N ALA A 8 39.27 32.32 -3.30
CA ALA A 8 39.61 31.24 -2.40
C ALA A 8 38.64 31.18 -1.22
N LEU A 9 38.23 32.31 -0.62
CA LEU A 9 37.27 32.36 0.48
C LEU A 9 35.87 31.89 0.02
N THR A 10 35.43 32.31 -1.19
CA THR A 10 34.12 31.87 -1.73
C THR A 10 34.11 30.37 -1.99
N ALA A 11 35.18 29.80 -2.52
CA ALA A 11 35.27 28.33 -2.74
C ALA A 11 35.25 27.56 -1.43
N VAL A 12 35.92 28.06 -0.36
CA VAL A 12 35.91 27.42 0.97
C VAL A 12 34.52 27.51 1.62
N VAL A 13 33.82 28.63 1.51
CA VAL A 13 32.45 28.79 2.06
C VAL A 13 31.47 27.90 1.30
N ILE A 14 31.55 27.82 -0.03
CA ILE A 14 30.72 26.91 -0.83
C ILE A 14 31.03 25.45 -0.47
N GLY A 15 32.30 25.10 -0.32
CA GLY A 15 32.71 23.75 0.10
C GLY A 15 32.22 23.39 1.51
N MET A 16 32.23 24.31 2.46
CA MET A 16 31.68 24.09 3.81
C MET A 16 30.15 24.00 3.83
N ILE A 17 29.46 24.73 2.96
CA ILE A 17 28.01 24.61 2.76
C ILE A 17 27.68 23.23 2.19
N TRP A 18 28.40 22.76 1.17
CA TRP A 18 28.22 21.43 0.60
C TRP A 18 28.55 20.31 1.61
N LEU A 19 29.56 20.46 2.46
CA LEU A 19 29.89 19.52 3.53
C LEU A 19 28.84 19.51 4.66
N ARG A 20 28.13 20.60 4.89
CA ARG A 20 27.05 20.65 5.89
C ARG A 20 25.69 20.17 5.40
N PHE A 21 25.43 20.21 4.08
CA PHE A 21 24.19 19.70 3.50
C PHE A 21 24.34 18.37 2.76
N GLY A 22 25.58 17.90 2.59
CA GLY A 22 25.89 16.61 2.01
C GLY A 22 26.08 15.55 3.11
N THR A 23 25.07 14.72 3.33
CA THR A 23 24.94 13.60 4.25
C THR A 23 24.29 13.94 5.58
N SER A 24 22.98 14.07 5.60
CA SER A 24 22.25 13.70 6.80
C SER A 24 22.58 12.22 7.10
N PRO A 25 23.06 11.88 8.28
CA PRO A 25 23.23 10.47 8.63
C PRO A 25 21.87 9.81 8.50
N SER A 26 21.73 8.82 7.63
CA SER A 26 20.53 8.00 7.56
C SER A 26 20.37 7.37 8.95
N LEU A 27 19.31 7.70 9.65
CA LEU A 27 18.97 7.21 10.98
C LEU A 27 18.66 5.70 10.99
N GLY A 28 19.23 4.91 10.06
CA GLY A 28 19.03 3.45 10.00
C GLY A 28 17.59 3.03 9.73
N LEU A 29 16.70 3.98 9.41
CA LEU A 29 15.35 3.67 9.02
C LEU A 29 15.33 2.99 7.64
N PRO A 30 14.46 2.00 7.43
CA PRO A 30 14.33 1.38 6.12
C PRO A 30 13.98 2.44 5.07
N PRO A 31 14.49 2.32 3.83
CA PRO A 31 14.14 3.24 2.77
C PRO A 31 12.64 3.21 2.52
N LEU A 32 12.02 4.38 2.57
CA LEU A 32 10.61 4.60 2.26
C LEU A 32 10.47 5.25 0.90
N ASP A 33 9.36 4.97 0.20
CA ASP A 33 8.99 5.77 -0.94
C ASP A 33 8.75 7.23 -0.51
N PRO A 34 9.09 8.22 -1.36
CA PRO A 34 8.75 9.60 -1.11
C PRO A 34 7.24 9.74 -0.93
N ALA A 35 6.79 10.18 0.24
CA ALA A 35 5.38 10.38 0.51
C ALA A 35 4.89 11.67 -0.18
N PHE A 36 3.73 11.60 -0.85
CA PHE A 36 3.03 12.79 -1.33
C PHE A 36 2.40 13.55 -0.18
N LEU A 37 1.88 12.80 0.78
CA LEU A 37 1.18 13.30 1.94
C LEU A 37 1.48 12.38 3.12
N ARG A 38 1.63 12.98 4.29
CA ARG A 38 1.62 12.26 5.57
C ARG A 38 0.35 12.65 6.32
N LEU A 39 -0.44 11.67 6.73
CA LEU A 39 -1.58 11.91 7.59
C LEU A 39 -1.13 12.54 8.91
N THR A 40 -1.77 13.63 9.30
CA THR A 40 -1.52 14.31 10.58
C THR A 40 -2.01 13.46 11.75
N PRO A 41 -1.53 13.71 12.97
CA PRO A 41 -2.04 13.01 14.15
C PRO A 41 -3.57 13.10 14.32
N LEU A 42 -4.16 14.25 13.96
CA LEU A 42 -5.61 14.45 14.01
C LEU A 42 -6.34 13.58 12.97
N GLU A 43 -5.85 13.54 11.74
CA GLU A 43 -6.41 12.66 10.71
C GLU A 43 -6.33 11.20 11.13
N VAL A 44 -5.18 10.76 11.66
CA VAL A 44 -5.01 9.39 12.19
C VAL A 44 -5.99 9.11 13.33
N ALA A 45 -6.14 10.02 14.30
CA ALA A 45 -7.06 9.85 15.43
C ALA A 45 -8.53 9.72 14.99
N THR A 46 -8.88 10.32 13.85
CA THR A 46 -10.25 10.31 13.30
C THR A 46 -10.49 9.23 12.24
N LEU A 47 -9.49 8.38 11.93
CA LEU A 47 -9.69 7.23 11.04
C LEU A 47 -10.66 6.22 11.68
N PRO A 48 -11.51 5.56 10.87
CA PRO A 48 -12.26 4.41 11.32
C PRO A 48 -11.32 3.31 11.85
N VAL A 49 -11.69 2.68 12.96
CA VAL A 49 -10.93 1.56 13.53
C VAL A 49 -11.27 0.30 12.74
N ALA A 50 -10.25 -0.37 12.23
CA ALA A 50 -10.37 -1.67 11.58
C ALA A 50 -9.97 -2.78 12.56
N THR A 51 -10.95 -3.53 13.02
CA THR A 51 -10.75 -4.67 13.93
C THR A 51 -10.67 -6.01 13.20
N ARG A 52 -10.93 -6.01 11.89
CA ARG A 52 -10.92 -7.18 11.04
C ARG A 52 -10.61 -6.79 9.59
N PHE A 53 -9.89 -7.68 8.89
CA PHE A 53 -9.61 -7.56 7.46
C PHE A 53 -10.03 -8.83 6.72
N ASP A 54 -10.54 -8.67 5.50
CA ASP A 54 -10.93 -9.75 4.59
C ASP A 54 -10.21 -9.61 3.24
N MET A 55 -10.25 -10.67 2.43
CA MET A 55 -9.74 -10.63 1.07
C MET A 55 -10.53 -9.60 0.23
N PRO A 56 -9.85 -8.83 -0.65
CA PRO A 56 -10.48 -7.73 -1.37
C PRO A 56 -11.29 -8.15 -2.59
N MET A 57 -11.22 -9.42 -3.03
CA MET A 57 -12.00 -9.94 -4.15
C MET A 57 -12.41 -11.40 -3.93
N GLY A 58 -13.34 -11.89 -4.74
CA GLY A 58 -13.98 -13.19 -4.55
C GLY A 58 -14.99 -13.12 -3.42
N SER A 59 -14.75 -13.86 -2.34
CA SER A 59 -15.48 -13.71 -1.06
C SER A 59 -14.58 -13.07 -0.01
N GLU A 60 -15.10 -12.92 1.21
CA GLU A 60 -14.29 -12.50 2.37
C GLU A 60 -13.08 -13.43 2.63
N HIS A 61 -13.14 -14.68 2.15
CA HIS A 61 -12.06 -15.66 2.20
C HIS A 61 -11.29 -15.80 0.88
N GLY A 62 -11.58 -14.98 -0.13
CA GLY A 62 -10.97 -15.08 -1.46
C GLY A 62 -11.43 -16.29 -2.27
N ALA A 63 -12.68 -16.73 -2.12
CA ALA A 63 -13.21 -17.85 -2.90
C ALA A 63 -13.13 -17.57 -4.40
N PHE A 64 -12.75 -18.60 -5.17
CA PHE A 64 -12.52 -18.53 -6.62
C PHE A 64 -11.46 -17.54 -7.07
N THR A 65 -10.51 -17.21 -6.17
CA THR A 65 -9.33 -16.40 -6.49
C THR A 65 -8.05 -17.14 -6.14
N TYR A 66 -6.95 -16.72 -6.73
CA TYR A 66 -5.61 -17.18 -6.38
C TYR A 66 -4.60 -16.03 -6.49
N ASN A 67 -3.50 -16.15 -5.78
CA ASN A 67 -2.40 -15.20 -5.83
C ASN A 67 -1.42 -15.63 -6.94
N ALA A 68 -1.50 -14.98 -8.10
CA ALA A 68 -0.68 -15.31 -9.26
C ALA A 68 0.78 -14.87 -9.10
N ARG A 69 1.01 -13.77 -8.38
CA ARG A 69 2.33 -13.26 -8.06
C ARG A 69 2.37 -12.76 -6.64
N PRO A 70 2.79 -13.60 -5.69
CA PRO A 70 2.91 -13.21 -4.28
C PRO A 70 3.93 -12.11 -4.02
N PHE A 71 3.73 -11.41 -2.90
CA PHE A 71 4.66 -10.43 -2.35
C PHE A 71 6.11 -10.96 -2.31
N ARG A 72 7.06 -10.16 -2.77
CA ARG A 72 8.50 -10.40 -2.89
C ARG A 72 8.92 -11.39 -3.99
N ILE A 73 8.00 -12.02 -4.70
CA ILE A 73 8.38 -12.72 -5.93
C ILE A 73 8.81 -11.69 -6.98
N SER A 74 10.04 -11.84 -7.52
CA SER A 74 10.62 -10.88 -8.49
C SER A 74 10.58 -9.43 -8.04
N ARG A 75 10.85 -9.16 -6.73
CA ARG A 75 10.86 -7.80 -6.13
C ARG A 75 9.49 -7.13 -6.05
N HIS A 76 8.41 -7.87 -6.30
CA HIS A 76 7.04 -7.39 -6.25
C HIS A 76 6.64 -6.90 -4.85
N LEU A 77 5.94 -5.76 -4.76
CA LEU A 77 5.60 -5.12 -3.49
C LEU A 77 4.16 -5.36 -3.02
N GLY A 78 3.42 -6.20 -3.73
CA GLY A 78 2.06 -6.60 -3.42
C GLY A 78 1.78 -8.05 -3.76
N ASP A 79 0.51 -8.40 -3.74
CA ASP A 79 -0.05 -9.64 -4.26
C ASP A 79 -0.84 -9.33 -5.54
N ASP A 80 -0.63 -10.11 -6.61
CA ASP A 80 -1.47 -10.04 -7.82
C ASP A 80 -2.55 -11.12 -7.73
N LEU A 81 -3.78 -10.69 -7.44
CA LEU A 81 -4.92 -11.55 -7.21
C LEU A 81 -5.74 -11.72 -8.49
N ASN A 82 -5.96 -12.96 -8.90
CA ASN A 82 -6.71 -13.33 -10.10
C ASN A 82 -7.91 -14.21 -9.77
N GLY A 83 -8.95 -14.14 -10.62
CA GLY A 83 -10.00 -15.13 -10.67
C GLY A 83 -9.51 -16.45 -11.29
N ILE A 84 -10.04 -17.59 -10.82
CA ILE A 84 -9.63 -18.94 -11.27
C ILE A 84 -9.91 -19.23 -12.76
N GLY A 85 -10.70 -18.39 -13.45
CA GLY A 85 -11.01 -18.54 -14.86
C GLY A 85 -9.83 -18.27 -15.81
N GLY A 86 -8.80 -17.58 -15.31
CA GLY A 86 -7.61 -17.19 -16.08
C GLY A 86 -7.85 -16.12 -17.15
N GLY A 87 -6.78 -15.67 -17.79
CA GLY A 87 -6.81 -14.60 -18.80
C GLY A 87 -7.43 -13.33 -18.26
N ASN A 88 -8.48 -12.81 -18.92
CA ASN A 88 -9.25 -11.64 -18.51
C ASN A 88 -10.62 -12.02 -17.92
N SER A 89 -10.79 -13.23 -17.40
CA SER A 89 -12.09 -13.68 -16.88
C SER A 89 -12.59 -12.89 -15.68
N ASP A 90 -11.71 -12.25 -14.94
CA ASP A 90 -11.97 -11.41 -13.79
C ASP A 90 -12.09 -9.90 -14.11
N LEU A 91 -11.99 -9.54 -15.40
CA LEU A 91 -12.24 -8.15 -15.82
C LEU A 91 -13.64 -7.72 -15.41
N GLY A 92 -13.73 -6.67 -14.61
CA GLY A 92 -14.99 -6.15 -14.10
C GLY A 92 -15.49 -6.82 -12.81
N ASP A 93 -14.77 -7.81 -12.26
CA ASP A 93 -15.11 -8.37 -10.96
C ASP A 93 -15.05 -7.31 -9.85
N ALA A 94 -15.91 -7.46 -8.85
CA ALA A 94 -16.03 -6.51 -7.77
C ALA A 94 -14.80 -6.53 -6.86
N VAL A 95 -14.30 -5.33 -6.53
CA VAL A 95 -13.24 -5.11 -5.54
C VAL A 95 -13.84 -4.47 -4.31
N TYR A 96 -13.50 -5.01 -3.13
CA TYR A 96 -14.06 -4.61 -1.84
C TYR A 96 -12.99 -4.05 -0.91
N ALA A 97 -13.39 -3.11 -0.04
CA ALA A 97 -12.51 -2.62 1.03
C ALA A 97 -12.20 -3.76 2.00
N ALA A 98 -10.92 -4.09 2.15
CA ALA A 98 -10.46 -5.17 3.01
C ALA A 98 -10.79 -4.93 4.50
N GLY A 99 -10.81 -3.67 4.94
CA GLY A 99 -11.12 -3.25 6.30
C GLY A 99 -11.91 -1.95 6.34
N ALA A 100 -12.47 -1.60 7.51
CA ALA A 100 -13.05 -0.27 7.72
C ALA A 100 -11.94 0.79 7.70
N GLY A 101 -12.16 1.91 6.98
CA GLY A 101 -11.12 2.93 6.83
C GLY A 101 -11.61 4.18 6.12
N ARG A 102 -10.66 5.06 5.82
CA ARG A 102 -10.90 6.27 5.02
C ARG A 102 -10.11 6.20 3.73
N VAL A 103 -10.76 6.46 2.62
CA VAL A 103 -10.11 6.60 1.32
C VAL A 103 -9.21 7.84 1.36
N VAL A 104 -7.90 7.64 1.25
CA VAL A 104 -6.90 8.73 1.28
C VAL A 104 -6.37 9.06 -0.11
N TYR A 105 -6.61 8.20 -1.08
CA TYR A 105 -6.33 8.44 -2.49
C TYR A 105 -7.32 7.65 -3.36
N ALA A 106 -7.80 8.29 -4.44
CA ALA A 106 -8.61 7.66 -5.47
C ALA A 106 -8.35 8.38 -6.80
N GLY A 107 -7.71 7.71 -7.77
CA GLY A 107 -7.31 8.35 -9.04
C GLY A 107 -6.38 7.48 -9.87
N SER A 108 -5.81 8.06 -10.92
CA SER A 108 -4.83 7.42 -11.81
C SER A 108 -3.46 8.09 -11.61
N PRO A 109 -2.52 7.46 -10.89
CA PRO A 109 -1.24 8.08 -10.56
C PRO A 109 -0.23 8.05 -11.71
N GLY A 110 -0.51 7.31 -12.78
CA GLY A 110 0.34 7.24 -13.96
C GLY A 110 0.41 5.85 -14.60
N PRO A 111 1.21 5.72 -15.66
CA PRO A 111 1.32 4.48 -16.42
C PRO A 111 1.69 3.26 -15.56
N GLY A 112 1.14 2.12 -15.91
CA GLY A 112 1.37 0.85 -15.22
C GLY A 112 0.54 0.65 -13.95
N TRP A 113 0.01 1.72 -13.34
CA TRP A 113 -0.89 1.61 -12.19
C TRP A 113 -2.37 1.52 -12.60
N GLY A 114 -2.77 2.19 -13.68
CA GLY A 114 -4.16 2.39 -14.00
C GLY A 114 -4.89 3.15 -12.90
N LYS A 115 -6.17 2.87 -12.70
CA LYS A 115 -6.91 3.46 -11.58
C LYS A 115 -6.55 2.76 -10.27
N MET A 116 -6.43 3.55 -9.19
CA MET A 116 -5.93 3.11 -7.89
C MET A 116 -6.71 3.73 -6.75
N ILE A 117 -6.84 2.97 -5.67
CA ILE A 117 -7.41 3.43 -4.39
C ILE A 117 -6.41 3.12 -3.28
N LEU A 118 -6.23 4.07 -2.35
CA LEU A 118 -5.55 3.85 -1.06
C LEU A 118 -6.56 4.11 0.06
N ILE A 119 -6.67 3.18 0.99
CA ILE A 119 -7.52 3.29 2.18
C ILE A 119 -6.62 3.23 3.41
N ALA A 120 -6.72 4.23 4.29
CA ALA A 120 -6.05 4.24 5.58
C ALA A 120 -6.99 3.69 6.66
N HIS A 121 -6.43 2.82 7.50
CA HIS A 121 -7.11 2.16 8.60
C HIS A 121 -6.39 2.48 9.91
N ARG A 122 -7.12 2.72 10.97
CA ARG A 122 -6.55 2.74 12.32
C ARG A 122 -6.70 1.36 12.94
N LEU A 123 -5.61 0.78 13.37
CA LEU A 123 -5.62 -0.49 14.10
C LEU A 123 -5.90 -0.26 15.58
N PRO A 124 -6.40 -1.27 16.31
CA PRO A 124 -6.44 -1.22 17.78
C PRO A 124 -5.04 -0.93 18.35
N ASP A 125 -5.00 -0.24 19.51
CA ASP A 125 -3.75 0.25 20.11
C ASP A 125 -2.74 -0.86 20.49
N SER A 126 -3.19 -2.10 20.55
CA SER A 126 -2.37 -3.27 20.86
C SER A 126 -1.81 -3.99 19.63
N ASP A 127 -2.02 -3.46 18.42
CA ASP A 127 -1.59 -4.11 17.19
C ASP A 127 -0.08 -3.97 16.95
N GLU A 128 0.57 -5.08 16.59
CA GLU A 128 2.02 -5.14 16.33
C GLU A 128 2.47 -4.31 15.12
N PHE A 129 1.55 -4.04 14.18
CA PHE A 129 1.85 -3.24 12.97
C PHE A 129 1.79 -1.73 13.22
N GLY A 130 1.51 -1.29 14.45
CA GLY A 130 1.37 0.11 14.81
C GLY A 130 -0.03 0.67 14.52
N PRO A 131 -0.27 1.96 14.79
CA PRO A 131 -1.62 2.53 14.80
C PRO A 131 -2.25 2.71 13.43
N VAL A 132 -1.48 2.69 12.33
CA VAL A 132 -1.97 2.94 10.98
C VAL A 132 -1.40 1.95 9.99
N VAL A 133 -2.29 1.32 9.23
CA VAL A 133 -1.95 0.60 8.00
C VAL A 133 -2.77 1.17 6.84
N GLN A 134 -2.29 0.91 5.62
CA GLN A 134 -3.03 1.26 4.42
C GLN A 134 -3.16 0.04 3.53
N THR A 135 -4.32 -0.09 2.89
CA THR A 135 -4.52 -1.06 1.80
C THR A 135 -4.57 -0.32 0.47
N MET A 136 -3.87 -0.84 -0.52
CA MET A 136 -3.84 -0.32 -1.88
C MET A 136 -4.47 -1.31 -2.85
N TYR A 137 -5.25 -0.77 -3.77
CA TYR A 137 -5.96 -1.51 -4.82
C TYR A 137 -5.64 -0.83 -6.15
N ALA A 138 -4.95 -1.52 -7.05
CA ALA A 138 -4.55 -0.95 -8.33
C ALA A 138 -4.97 -1.82 -9.52
N HIS A 139 -4.69 -1.31 -10.73
CA HIS A 139 -5.11 -1.84 -12.03
C HIS A 139 -6.61 -1.83 -12.25
N LEU A 140 -7.35 -1.00 -11.48
CA LEU A 140 -8.81 -0.98 -11.52
C LEU A 140 -9.35 -0.49 -12.86
N GLU A 141 -10.48 -1.08 -13.29
CA GLU A 141 -11.29 -0.59 -14.39
C GLU A 141 -12.13 0.63 -13.98
N SER A 142 -12.66 0.60 -12.77
CA SER A 142 -13.47 1.68 -12.24
C SER A 142 -13.26 1.90 -10.75
N ILE A 143 -13.43 3.15 -10.31
CA ILE A 143 -13.44 3.58 -8.92
C ILE A 143 -14.86 3.97 -8.54
N ARG A 144 -15.37 3.50 -7.39
CA ARG A 144 -16.72 3.77 -6.87
C ARG A 144 -16.72 4.62 -5.59
N VAL A 145 -15.58 5.08 -5.16
CA VAL A 145 -15.38 5.88 -3.93
C VAL A 145 -14.53 7.10 -4.24
N GLN A 146 -14.49 8.06 -3.33
CA GLN A 146 -13.70 9.27 -3.47
C GLN A 146 -12.83 9.53 -2.25
N ALA A 147 -11.74 10.28 -2.43
CA ALA A 147 -10.86 10.68 -1.33
C ALA A 147 -11.65 11.43 -0.24
N GLY A 148 -11.36 11.12 1.03
CA GLY A 148 -12.08 11.62 2.20
C GLY A 148 -13.27 10.76 2.63
N GLN A 149 -13.78 9.86 1.79
CA GLN A 149 -14.90 8.97 2.11
C GLN A 149 -14.49 7.90 3.12
N ASN A 150 -15.30 7.72 4.17
CA ASN A 150 -15.20 6.55 5.04
C ASN A 150 -15.90 5.35 4.41
N VAL A 151 -15.26 4.20 4.48
CA VAL A 151 -15.79 2.92 3.98
C VAL A 151 -15.82 1.88 5.09
N GLN A 152 -16.78 0.97 4.99
CA GLN A 152 -16.84 -0.20 5.84
C GLN A 152 -16.11 -1.37 5.16
N ARG A 153 -15.63 -2.35 5.94
CA ARG A 153 -15.16 -3.62 5.43
C ARG A 153 -16.22 -4.27 4.54
N GLY A 154 -15.83 -4.79 3.38
CA GLY A 154 -16.73 -5.39 2.40
C GLY A 154 -17.53 -4.38 1.56
N HIS A 155 -17.32 -3.07 1.73
CA HIS A 155 -17.91 -2.08 0.82
C HIS A 155 -17.27 -2.20 -0.56
N GLN A 156 -18.06 -2.32 -1.62
CA GLN A 156 -17.53 -2.35 -2.99
C GLN A 156 -16.95 -0.99 -3.37
N ILE A 157 -15.64 -0.96 -3.65
CA ILE A 157 -14.89 0.27 -3.91
C ILE A 157 -14.49 0.45 -5.37
N GLY A 158 -14.50 -0.61 -6.16
CA GLY A 158 -14.11 -0.58 -7.56
C GLY A 158 -14.39 -1.90 -8.28
N MET A 159 -13.78 -2.05 -9.44
CA MET A 159 -13.85 -3.25 -10.27
C MET A 159 -12.44 -3.55 -10.81
N VAL A 160 -12.11 -4.84 -10.92
CA VAL A 160 -10.85 -5.34 -11.50
C VAL A 160 -10.71 -4.85 -12.94
N GLY A 161 -9.52 -4.42 -13.29
CA GLY A 161 -9.18 -3.93 -14.62
C GLY A 161 -7.86 -4.46 -15.14
N THR A 162 -7.31 -3.76 -16.14
CA THR A 162 -6.12 -4.17 -16.89
C THR A 162 -5.01 -3.11 -16.84
N ALA A 163 -5.06 -2.15 -15.91
CA ALA A 163 -4.19 -0.97 -15.92
C ALA A 163 -4.20 -0.27 -17.29
N GLU A 164 -5.40 0.03 -17.83
CA GLU A 164 -5.59 0.66 -19.14
C GLU A 164 -5.01 -0.16 -20.31
N GLY A 165 -5.04 -1.49 -20.19
CA GLY A 165 -4.55 -2.42 -21.21
C GLY A 165 -3.06 -2.80 -21.07
N ALA A 166 -2.40 -2.36 -20.00
CA ALA A 166 -0.99 -2.69 -19.77
C ALA A 166 -0.78 -4.17 -19.37
N TYR A 167 -1.78 -4.79 -18.73
CA TYR A 167 -1.72 -6.16 -18.21
C TYR A 167 -3.00 -6.94 -18.54
N LEU A 168 -2.96 -8.26 -18.39
CA LEU A 168 -4.17 -9.06 -18.23
C LEU A 168 -4.88 -8.64 -16.94
N ALA A 169 -6.20 -8.81 -16.91
CA ALA A 169 -7.01 -8.42 -15.76
C ALA A 169 -6.52 -9.09 -14.48
N HIS A 170 -6.32 -8.32 -13.44
CA HIS A 170 -6.03 -8.76 -12.07
C HIS A 170 -6.12 -7.57 -11.10
N LEU A 171 -6.20 -7.88 -9.83
CA LEU A 171 -6.08 -6.88 -8.77
C LEU A 171 -4.66 -6.91 -8.20
N HIS A 172 -3.90 -5.82 -8.35
CA HIS A 172 -2.69 -5.61 -7.56
C HIS A 172 -3.08 -5.06 -6.18
N PHE A 173 -2.73 -5.80 -5.14
CA PHE A 173 -3.12 -5.50 -3.76
C PHE A 173 -1.91 -5.39 -2.84
N GLU A 174 -1.77 -4.27 -2.11
CA GLU A 174 -0.70 -4.07 -1.14
C GLU A 174 -1.24 -3.77 0.26
N VAL A 175 -0.47 -4.13 1.28
CA VAL A 175 -0.62 -3.66 2.66
C VAL A 175 0.63 -2.88 3.04
N ARG A 176 0.43 -1.64 3.50
CA ARG A 176 1.48 -0.67 3.79
C ARG A 176 1.42 -0.21 5.24
N LEU A 177 2.57 -0.06 5.87
CA LEU A 177 2.66 0.41 7.24
C LEU A 177 2.83 1.93 7.30
N GLY A 178 2.16 2.54 8.27
CA GLY A 178 2.33 3.96 8.60
C GLY A 178 1.43 4.91 7.81
N PRO A 179 1.52 6.20 8.16
CA PRO A 179 0.62 7.25 7.69
C PRO A 179 1.05 7.89 6.36
N TYR A 180 1.92 7.26 5.57
CA TYR A 180 2.52 7.85 4.37
C TYR A 180 1.69 7.53 3.13
N VAL A 181 0.97 8.52 2.60
CA VAL A 181 0.14 8.39 1.40
C VAL A 181 0.98 8.62 0.15
N ASN A 182 1.12 7.62 -0.67
CA ASN A 182 1.94 7.66 -1.89
C ASN A 182 1.53 6.51 -2.83
N PRO A 183 1.23 6.75 -4.11
CA PRO A 183 1.14 5.65 -5.08
C PRO A 183 2.39 4.77 -5.09
N GLY A 184 3.57 5.39 -5.07
CA GLY A 184 4.86 4.70 -4.98
C GLY A 184 5.18 3.85 -6.19
N GLN A 185 6.05 2.86 -5.97
CA GLN A 185 6.47 1.90 -6.99
C GLN A 185 5.96 0.49 -6.64
N GLY A 186 5.66 -0.33 -7.67
CA GLY A 186 5.19 -1.71 -7.49
C GLY A 186 6.31 -2.73 -7.31
N TYR A 187 7.58 -2.33 -7.52
CA TYR A 187 8.77 -3.20 -7.45
C TYR A 187 9.92 -2.48 -6.76
N ALA A 188 10.60 -3.14 -5.84
CA ALA A 188 11.83 -2.62 -5.19
C ALA A 188 12.71 -3.76 -4.67
N ASP A 189 14.00 -3.48 -4.49
CA ASP A 189 14.95 -4.45 -3.92
C ASP A 189 14.64 -4.77 -2.46
N THR A 190 14.08 -3.80 -1.72
CA THR A 190 13.63 -3.96 -0.34
C THR A 190 12.11 -3.90 -0.26
N PRO A 191 11.48 -4.42 0.82
CA PRO A 191 10.03 -4.36 0.98
C PRO A 191 9.49 -2.95 1.25
N LEU A 192 10.37 -1.96 1.48
CA LEU A 192 9.99 -0.62 1.92
C LEU A 192 9.10 -0.68 3.19
N ASN A 193 7.97 0.03 3.19
CA ASN A 193 6.97 -0.06 4.26
C ASN A 193 5.83 -1.04 3.93
N ARG A 194 6.06 -2.05 3.07
CA ARG A 194 5.06 -3.06 2.70
C ARG A 194 5.27 -4.34 3.49
N VAL A 195 4.17 -5.02 3.78
CA VAL A 195 4.13 -6.36 4.35
C VAL A 195 3.37 -7.30 3.42
N ALA A 196 3.56 -8.62 3.59
CA ALA A 196 2.87 -9.62 2.78
C ALA A 196 1.35 -9.52 3.00
N PRO A 197 0.56 -9.15 1.94
CA PRO A 197 -0.85 -8.86 2.11
C PRO A 197 -1.67 -10.04 2.59
N GLU A 198 -1.49 -11.22 1.99
CA GLU A 198 -2.22 -12.42 2.39
C GLU A 198 -1.94 -12.80 3.85
N GLN A 199 -0.68 -12.71 4.31
CA GLN A 199 -0.32 -13.00 5.69
C GLN A 199 -0.94 -11.99 6.65
N PHE A 200 -0.91 -10.68 6.28
CA PHE A 200 -1.55 -9.63 7.07
C PHE A 200 -3.06 -9.89 7.21
N ILE A 201 -3.77 -10.18 6.10
CA ILE A 201 -5.20 -10.50 6.12
C ILE A 201 -5.47 -11.69 7.04
N ARG A 202 -4.69 -12.78 6.92
CA ARG A 202 -4.84 -13.96 7.77
C ARG A 202 -4.70 -13.64 9.26
N ALA A 203 -3.66 -12.88 9.60
CA ALA A 203 -3.37 -12.50 10.99
C ALA A 203 -4.47 -11.59 11.58
N ASN A 204 -5.14 -10.81 10.74
CA ASN A 204 -6.09 -9.76 11.15
C ASN A 204 -7.56 -10.09 10.81
N ARG A 205 -7.91 -11.35 10.60
CA ARG A 205 -9.31 -11.77 10.36
C ARG A 205 -10.22 -11.68 11.58
N GLY A 206 -9.65 -11.60 12.77
CA GLY A 206 -10.39 -11.59 14.04
C GLY A 206 -10.80 -12.98 14.53
N ALA A 207 -11.14 -13.09 15.81
CA ALA A 207 -11.57 -14.34 16.40
C ALA A 207 -12.89 -14.82 15.75
N GLY A 208 -12.91 -16.04 15.23
CA GLY A 208 -14.08 -16.68 14.61
C GLY A 208 -14.03 -16.86 13.10
N ALA A 209 -12.99 -16.36 12.40
CA ALA A 209 -12.87 -16.48 10.95
C ALA A 209 -12.29 -17.83 10.48
N ASP A 210 -11.58 -18.56 11.33
CA ASP A 210 -10.79 -19.75 10.96
C ASP A 210 -11.42 -21.10 11.31
N ILE A 211 -12.75 -21.19 11.41
CA ILE A 211 -13.43 -22.49 11.60
C ILE A 211 -13.17 -23.44 10.42
N LEU A 212 -12.86 -22.91 9.22
CA LEU A 212 -12.66 -23.70 8.01
C LEU A 212 -11.17 -23.96 7.68
N ASN A 213 -10.24 -23.20 8.24
CA ASN A 213 -8.79 -23.39 8.08
C ASN A 213 -8.07 -23.04 9.38
N PRO A 214 -8.03 -23.94 10.37
CA PRO A 214 -7.22 -23.72 11.56
C PRO A 214 -5.73 -23.59 11.14
N PRO A 215 -4.94 -22.75 11.83
CA PRO A 215 -3.50 -22.70 11.60
C PRO A 215 -2.91 -24.10 11.82
N PRO A 216 -1.85 -24.49 11.08
CA PRO A 216 -1.18 -25.77 11.33
C PRO A 216 -0.76 -25.83 12.80
N GLU A 217 -1.09 -26.95 13.48
CA GLU A 217 -0.60 -27.22 14.82
C GLU A 217 0.93 -27.09 14.82
N LYS A 218 1.44 -26.29 15.73
CA LYS A 218 2.88 -26.20 15.95
C LYS A 218 3.29 -27.45 16.73
N ASP A 219 3.98 -28.37 16.06
CA ASP A 219 4.73 -29.45 16.68
C ASP A 219 5.90 -28.92 17.53
#